data_80d56749df247ec18519fd3371b85f19
#
_entry.id   80d56749df247ec18519fd3371b85f19
#
_cell.length_a   1.000
_cell.length_b   1.000
_cell.length_c   1.000
_cell.angle_alpha   90.00
_cell.angle_beta   90.00
_cell.angle_gamma   90.00
#
_symmetry.space_group_name_H-M   'P 1'
#
loop_
_entity.id
_entity.type
_entity.pdbx_description
1 polymer ?
#
loop_
_entity_poly.entity_id
_entity_poly.type
_entity_poly.pdbx_seq_one_letter_code
_entity_poly.pdbx_strand_id
1 'polypeptide(L)'
;MIANYRYIGNIKGGIFLVGIFLIIGIFYYTNFLSKELREDNRQVVKLYAEIIAGAVNNDTDENINFIFDNIIKKVKFPIIQSGLDKTPQLWTNMPSHIVNDKDRLSFIKSMDEINIPMPLVFYDNNSNPVTFGYLHYG
;
A
#
# COMPACT_ATOMS: atom_id res chain seq x y z
N MET A 1 -61.12 -0.89 15.18
CA MET A 1 -59.86 -0.36 15.76
C MET A 1 -58.66 -1.31 15.67
N ILE A 2 -58.71 -2.39 14.92
CA ILE A 2 -57.64 -3.42 14.84
C ILE A 2 -56.79 -3.32 13.54
N ALA A 3 -57.26 -2.59 12.55
CA ALA A 3 -56.56 -2.46 11.24
C ALA A 3 -55.27 -1.63 11.28
N ASN A 4 -55.13 -0.70 12.20
CA ASN A 4 -53.95 0.18 12.27
C ASN A 4 -52.69 -0.48 12.85
N TYR A 5 -52.80 -1.54 13.63
CA TYR A 5 -51.64 -2.21 14.24
C TYR A 5 -50.82 -3.05 13.21
N ARG A 6 -51.47 -3.59 12.22
CA ARG A 6 -50.79 -4.36 11.14
C ARG A 6 -49.95 -3.46 10.24
N TYR A 7 -50.42 -2.24 9.96
CA TYR A 7 -49.70 -1.25 9.14
C TYR A 7 -48.43 -0.75 9.83
N ILE A 8 -48.49 -0.49 11.15
CA ILE A 8 -47.33 -0.03 11.93
C ILE A 8 -46.26 -1.09 12.03
N GLY A 9 -46.61 -2.37 12.12
CA GLY A 9 -45.65 -3.49 12.11
C GLY A 9 -44.91 -3.61 10.79
N ASN A 10 -45.61 -3.49 9.67
CA ASN A 10 -45.04 -3.58 8.32
C ASN A 10 -44.10 -2.38 8.00
N ILE A 11 -44.44 -1.18 8.46
CA ILE A 11 -43.58 0.02 8.30
C ILE A 11 -42.28 -0.13 9.11
N LYS A 12 -42.38 -0.60 10.36
CA LYS A 12 -41.17 -0.84 11.18
C LYS A 12 -40.27 -1.92 10.58
N GLY A 13 -40.84 -3.00 10.07
CA GLY A 13 -40.11 -4.06 9.36
C GLY A 13 -39.47 -3.53 8.06
N GLY A 14 -40.17 -2.70 7.29
CA GLY A 14 -39.64 -2.05 6.09
C GLY A 14 -38.44 -1.14 6.37
N ILE A 15 -38.53 -0.29 7.40
CA ILE A 15 -37.42 0.58 7.82
C ILE A 15 -36.19 -0.25 8.27
N PHE A 16 -36.42 -1.34 9.00
CA PHE A 16 -35.35 -2.23 9.43
C PHE A 16 -34.64 -2.89 8.25
N LEU A 17 -35.37 -3.37 7.26
CA LEU A 17 -34.81 -3.93 6.02
C LEU A 17 -33.98 -2.89 5.25
N VAL A 18 -34.49 -1.68 5.10
CA VAL A 18 -33.73 -0.59 4.45
C VAL A 18 -32.43 -0.32 5.20
N GLY A 19 -32.45 -0.31 6.54
CA GLY A 19 -31.24 -0.17 7.35
C GLY A 19 -30.20 -1.26 7.10
N ILE A 20 -30.64 -2.51 7.01
CA ILE A 20 -29.74 -3.64 6.67
C ILE A 20 -29.13 -3.47 5.29
N PHE A 21 -29.94 -3.13 4.28
CA PHE A 21 -29.45 -2.90 2.92
C PHE A 21 -28.42 -1.76 2.84
N LEU A 22 -28.62 -0.69 3.60
CA LEU A 22 -27.65 0.41 3.66
C LEU A 22 -26.32 -0.06 4.28
N ILE A 23 -26.36 -0.83 5.37
CA ILE A 23 -25.16 -1.36 6.01
C ILE A 23 -24.39 -2.26 5.05
N ILE A 24 -25.07 -3.19 4.38
CA ILE A 24 -24.46 -4.08 3.39
C ILE A 24 -23.86 -3.26 2.23
N GLY A 25 -24.56 -2.24 1.74
CA GLY A 25 -24.09 -1.35 0.68
C GLY A 25 -22.83 -0.59 1.08
N ILE A 26 -22.76 -0.07 2.32
CA ILE A 26 -21.58 0.60 2.84
C ILE A 26 -20.39 -0.36 2.93
N PHE A 27 -20.59 -1.57 3.43
CA PHE A 27 -19.54 -2.59 3.50
C PHE A 27 -19.00 -2.96 2.12
N TYR A 28 -19.87 -3.16 1.16
CA TYR A 28 -19.49 -3.48 -0.21
C TYR A 28 -18.69 -2.33 -0.85
N TYR A 29 -19.17 -1.09 -0.70
CA TYR A 29 -18.52 0.10 -1.23
C TYR A 29 -17.13 0.34 -0.58
N THR A 30 -17.03 0.16 0.74
CA THR A 30 -15.76 0.31 1.45
C THR A 30 -14.73 -0.71 0.99
N ASN A 31 -15.13 -1.97 0.80
CA ASN A 31 -14.24 -3.02 0.28
C ASN A 31 -13.79 -2.75 -1.16
N PHE A 32 -14.70 -2.25 -2.00
CA PHE A 32 -14.38 -1.86 -3.38
C PHE A 32 -13.35 -0.73 -3.41
N LEU A 33 -13.59 0.35 -2.66
CA LEU A 33 -12.70 1.50 -2.57
C LEU A 33 -11.32 1.13 -2.02
N SER A 34 -11.26 0.25 -1.03
CA SER A 34 -9.98 -0.22 -0.46
C SER A 34 -9.13 -0.97 -1.50
N LYS A 35 -9.75 -1.76 -2.37
CA LYS A 35 -9.03 -2.47 -3.46
C LYS A 35 -8.50 -1.50 -4.50
N GLU A 36 -9.30 -0.51 -4.89
CA GLU A 36 -8.91 0.51 -5.86
C GLU A 36 -7.71 1.34 -5.36
N LEU A 37 -7.77 1.81 -4.12
CA LEU A 37 -6.66 2.54 -3.49
C LEU A 37 -5.36 1.71 -3.40
N ARG A 38 -5.47 0.41 -3.16
CA ARG A 38 -4.29 -0.47 -3.14
C ARG A 38 -3.64 -0.61 -4.52
N GLU A 39 -4.44 -0.73 -5.57
CA GLU A 39 -3.91 -0.82 -6.93
C GLU A 39 -3.26 0.49 -7.36
N ASP A 40 -3.83 1.63 -7.00
CA ASP A 40 -3.22 2.94 -7.25
C ASP A 40 -1.88 3.08 -6.54
N ASN A 41 -1.79 2.69 -5.26
CA ASN A 41 -0.53 2.67 -4.52
C ASN A 41 0.51 1.77 -5.18
N ARG A 42 0.10 0.59 -5.64
CA ARG A 42 0.98 -0.35 -6.34
C ARG A 42 1.56 0.23 -7.63
N GLN A 43 0.75 0.91 -8.43
CA GLN A 43 1.22 1.56 -9.67
C GLN A 43 2.24 2.66 -9.37
N VAL A 44 2.01 3.45 -8.33
CA VAL A 44 2.95 4.48 -7.87
C VAL A 44 4.27 3.85 -7.44
N VAL A 45 4.25 2.78 -6.65
CA VAL A 45 5.46 2.08 -6.19
C VAL A 45 6.21 1.43 -7.36
N LYS A 46 5.49 0.88 -8.34
CA LYS A 46 6.09 0.34 -9.56
C LYS A 46 6.86 1.41 -10.33
N LEU A 47 6.26 2.58 -10.52
CA LEU A 47 6.94 3.71 -11.16
C LEU A 47 8.22 4.11 -10.40
N TYR A 48 8.18 4.13 -9.08
CA TYR A 48 9.36 4.43 -8.27
C TYR A 48 10.43 3.36 -8.37
N ALA A 49 10.07 2.08 -8.39
CA ALA A 49 11.01 1.00 -8.61
C ALA A 49 11.73 1.14 -9.97
N GLU A 50 11.02 1.51 -11.03
CA GLU A 50 11.56 1.76 -12.36
C GLU A 50 12.51 2.97 -12.37
N ILE A 51 12.17 4.05 -11.68
CA ILE A 51 13.01 5.26 -11.57
C ILE A 51 14.31 4.94 -10.80
N ILE A 52 14.23 4.23 -9.67
CA ILE A 52 15.39 3.84 -8.88
C ILE A 52 16.28 2.91 -9.70
N ALA A 53 15.73 1.93 -10.38
CA ALA A 53 16.47 1.02 -11.24
C ALA A 53 17.20 1.76 -12.38
N GLY A 54 16.54 2.77 -12.98
CA GLY A 54 17.15 3.64 -14.00
C GLY A 54 18.30 4.49 -13.45
N ALA A 55 18.21 4.94 -12.19
CA ALA A 55 19.28 5.69 -11.55
C ALA A 55 20.51 4.83 -11.25
N VAL A 56 20.33 3.58 -10.84
CA VAL A 56 21.42 2.63 -10.62
C VAL A 56 22.22 2.36 -11.89
N ASN A 57 21.56 2.28 -13.04
CA ASN A 57 22.24 2.07 -14.33
C ASN A 57 23.13 3.26 -14.75
N ASN A 58 22.94 4.44 -14.16
CA ASN A 58 23.69 5.66 -14.47
C ASN A 58 24.81 6.00 -13.47
N ASP A 59 25.24 5.06 -12.67
CA ASP A 59 26.45 5.06 -11.81
C ASP A 59 26.60 6.22 -10.81
N THR A 60 25.49 6.73 -10.24
CA THR A 60 25.58 7.77 -9.20
C THR A 60 24.67 7.48 -8.01
N ASP A 61 25.26 7.10 -6.87
CA ASP A 61 24.58 6.96 -5.58
C ASP A 61 23.83 8.25 -5.16
N GLU A 62 24.31 9.41 -5.59
CA GLU A 62 23.64 10.70 -5.38
C GLU A 62 22.25 10.76 -6.04
N ASN A 63 22.06 10.11 -7.18
CA ASN A 63 20.79 10.09 -7.88
C ASN A 63 19.74 9.29 -7.12
N ILE A 64 20.10 8.19 -6.47
CA ILE A 64 19.17 7.35 -5.70
C ILE A 64 18.65 8.12 -4.48
N ASN A 65 19.55 8.75 -3.74
CA ASN A 65 19.17 9.57 -2.58
C ASN A 65 18.32 10.78 -2.99
N PHE A 66 18.66 11.45 -4.10
CA PHE A 66 17.88 12.55 -4.66
C PHE A 66 16.45 12.12 -5.03
N ILE A 67 16.31 10.97 -5.69
CA ILE A 67 15.00 10.41 -6.07
C ILE A 67 14.19 10.07 -4.83
N PHE A 68 14.82 9.41 -3.85
CA PHE A 68 14.17 9.06 -2.60
C PHE A 68 13.68 10.30 -1.85
N ASP A 69 14.54 11.30 -1.71
CA ASP A 69 14.22 12.51 -0.96
C ASP A 69 13.20 13.42 -1.66
N ASN A 70 13.26 13.54 -2.97
CA ASN A 70 12.45 14.51 -3.68
C ASN A 70 11.16 13.93 -4.27
N ILE A 71 11.12 12.63 -4.51
CA ILE A 71 10.00 11.95 -5.15
C ILE A 71 9.28 11.05 -4.15
N ILE A 72 10.00 10.11 -3.55
CA ILE A 72 9.39 9.08 -2.69
C ILE A 72 8.85 9.69 -1.39
N LYS A 73 9.53 10.66 -0.79
CA LYS A 73 9.05 11.37 0.40
C LYS A 73 7.75 12.17 0.22
N LYS A 74 7.32 12.41 -1.01
CA LYS A 74 6.03 13.08 -1.30
C LYS A 74 4.83 12.13 -1.24
N VAL A 75 5.05 10.85 -1.19
CA VAL A 75 4.01 9.83 -1.02
C VAL A 75 3.40 9.94 0.37
N LYS A 76 2.12 9.62 0.51
CA LYS A 76 1.39 9.74 1.78
C LYS A 76 1.29 8.42 2.56
N PHE A 77 1.72 7.31 1.98
CA PHE A 77 1.73 6.00 2.62
C PHE A 77 3.17 5.55 2.94
N PRO A 78 3.37 4.63 3.88
CA PRO A 78 4.70 4.14 4.23
C PRO A 78 5.36 3.39 3.06
N ILE A 79 6.64 3.70 2.81
CA ILE A 79 7.48 2.94 1.89
C ILE A 79 8.81 2.64 2.61
N ILE A 80 9.28 1.40 2.47
CA ILE A 80 10.59 0.97 2.95
C ILE A 80 11.34 0.33 1.79
N GLN A 81 12.53 0.81 1.51
CA GLN A 81 13.49 0.14 0.65
C GLN A 81 14.35 -0.79 1.49
N SER A 82 14.50 -2.03 1.06
CA SER A 82 15.39 -3.02 1.69
C SER A 82 16.38 -3.59 0.69
N GLY A 83 17.48 -4.14 1.22
CA GLY A 83 18.38 -5.00 0.46
C GLY A 83 17.77 -6.38 0.19
N LEU A 84 18.53 -7.27 -0.45
CA LEU A 84 18.14 -8.65 -0.72
C LEU A 84 17.88 -9.47 0.55
N ASP A 85 18.57 -9.14 1.63
CA ASP A 85 18.44 -9.72 2.97
C ASP A 85 17.27 -9.17 3.76
N LYS A 86 16.44 -8.31 3.15
CA LYS A 86 15.35 -7.54 3.76
C LYS A 86 15.78 -6.55 4.84
N THR A 87 17.06 -6.23 4.95
CA THR A 87 17.53 -5.17 5.85
C THR A 87 17.01 -3.82 5.38
N PRO A 88 16.28 -3.05 6.23
CA PRO A 88 15.78 -1.73 5.87
C PRO A 88 16.94 -0.76 5.62
N GLN A 89 16.93 -0.08 4.46
CA GLN A 89 17.97 0.89 4.08
C GLN A 89 17.43 2.32 4.08
N LEU A 90 16.30 2.54 3.42
CA LEU A 90 15.65 3.83 3.33
C LEU A 90 14.14 3.69 3.62
N TRP A 91 13.54 4.70 4.21
CA TRP A 91 12.10 4.67 4.52
C TRP A 91 11.49 6.06 4.52
N THR A 92 10.19 6.11 4.26
CA THR A 92 9.38 7.33 4.36
C THR A 92 8.03 7.03 5.01
N ASN A 93 7.42 8.05 5.61
CA ASN A 93 6.10 7.98 6.28
C ASN A 93 5.98 6.84 7.30
N MET A 94 7.08 6.53 7.99
CA MET A 94 7.10 5.51 9.03
C MET A 94 6.21 5.94 10.21
N PRO A 95 5.35 5.05 10.72
CA PRO A 95 4.61 5.32 11.96
C PRO A 95 5.57 5.64 13.12
N SER A 96 5.22 6.62 13.96
CA SER A 96 6.08 7.15 15.03
C SER A 96 6.51 6.13 16.09
N HIS A 97 5.77 5.03 16.22
CA HIS A 97 6.10 3.94 17.16
C HIS A 97 7.16 2.96 16.63
N ILE A 98 7.52 3.06 15.36
CA ILE A 98 8.53 2.20 14.71
C ILE A 98 9.87 2.93 14.73
N VAL A 99 10.70 2.64 15.72
CA VAL A 99 11.94 3.39 15.96
C VAL A 99 13.18 2.57 15.61
N ASN A 100 13.22 1.30 15.99
CA ASN A 100 14.38 0.44 15.81
C ASN A 100 14.26 -0.51 14.63
N ASP A 101 15.36 -1.16 14.22
CA ASP A 101 15.39 -2.06 13.06
C ASP A 101 14.54 -3.30 13.24
N LYS A 102 14.40 -3.80 14.47
CA LYS A 102 13.53 -4.94 14.77
C LYS A 102 12.06 -4.60 14.50
N ASP A 103 11.62 -3.40 14.90
CA ASP A 103 10.26 -2.94 14.63
C ASP A 103 10.04 -2.71 13.15
N ARG A 104 11.06 -2.18 12.43
CA ARG A 104 11.01 -2.00 10.97
C ARG A 104 10.88 -3.32 10.25
N LEU A 105 11.65 -4.35 10.65
CA LEU A 105 11.53 -5.70 10.07
C LEU A 105 10.15 -6.32 10.31
N SER A 106 9.58 -6.15 11.51
CA SER A 106 8.22 -6.59 11.80
C SER A 106 7.19 -5.83 10.96
N PHE A 107 7.40 -4.54 10.73
CA PHE A 107 6.54 -3.72 9.90
C PHE A 107 6.62 -4.11 8.43
N ILE A 108 7.81 -4.34 7.89
CA ILE A 108 8.01 -4.91 6.55
C ILE A 108 7.18 -6.19 6.38
N LYS A 109 7.26 -7.09 7.35
CA LYS A 109 6.50 -8.34 7.31
C LYS A 109 4.99 -8.10 7.23
N SER A 110 4.46 -7.16 8.02
CA SER A 110 3.04 -6.81 7.97
C SER A 110 2.63 -6.16 6.64
N MET A 111 3.51 -5.35 6.03
CA MET A 111 3.29 -4.79 4.69
C MET A 111 3.27 -5.88 3.63
N ASP A 112 4.20 -6.85 3.70
CA ASP A 112 4.30 -7.97 2.76
C ASP A 112 3.11 -8.94 2.84
N GLU A 113 2.42 -9.00 3.99
CA GLU A 113 1.18 -9.76 4.14
C GLU A 113 0.00 -9.10 3.39
N ILE A 114 0.06 -7.79 3.21
CA ILE A 114 -1.01 -7.01 2.56
C ILE A 114 -0.71 -6.79 1.09
N ASN A 115 0.54 -6.45 0.75
CA ASN A 115 0.98 -6.10 -0.59
C ASN A 115 2.24 -6.88 -0.95
N ILE A 116 2.31 -7.38 -2.19
CA ILE A 116 3.51 -8.06 -2.69
C ILE A 116 4.62 -7.01 -2.85
N PRO A 117 5.80 -7.22 -2.23
CA PRO A 117 6.91 -6.29 -2.36
C PRO A 117 7.37 -6.16 -3.83
N MET A 118 7.73 -4.93 -4.23
CA MET A 118 8.17 -4.64 -5.59
C MET A 118 9.69 -4.83 -5.70
N PRO A 119 10.19 -5.73 -6.56
CA PRO A 119 11.62 -5.91 -6.75
C PRO A 119 12.24 -4.70 -7.43
N LEU A 120 13.41 -4.30 -6.95
CA LEU A 120 14.27 -3.31 -7.58
C LEU A 120 15.23 -4.05 -8.53
N VAL A 121 15.04 -3.89 -9.83
CA VAL A 121 15.78 -4.63 -10.86
C VAL A 121 16.50 -3.65 -11.76
N PHE A 122 17.82 -3.85 -11.93
CA PHE A 122 18.57 -3.20 -12.99
C PHE A 122 19.03 -4.23 -14.04
N TYR A 123 19.48 -3.77 -15.18
CA TYR A 123 20.00 -4.65 -16.22
C TYR A 123 21.53 -4.53 -16.28
N ASP A 124 22.22 -5.67 -16.23
CA ASP A 124 23.65 -5.74 -16.37
C ASP A 124 24.11 -5.43 -17.83
N ASN A 125 25.42 -5.38 -18.06
CA ASN A 125 25.97 -5.11 -19.39
C ASN A 125 25.58 -6.14 -20.46
N ASN A 126 25.07 -7.31 -20.04
CA ASN A 126 24.58 -8.38 -20.90
C ASN A 126 23.05 -8.36 -21.04
N SER A 127 22.39 -7.32 -20.57
CA SER A 127 20.92 -7.16 -20.52
C SER A 127 20.21 -8.23 -19.67
N ASN A 128 20.90 -8.82 -18.69
CA ASN A 128 20.26 -9.70 -17.72
C ASN A 128 19.65 -8.90 -16.57
N PRO A 129 18.43 -9.23 -16.11
CA PRO A 129 17.83 -8.57 -14.96
C PRO A 129 18.51 -9.02 -13.66
N VAL A 130 18.98 -8.06 -12.88
CA VAL A 130 19.61 -8.27 -11.58
C VAL A 130 18.79 -7.55 -10.52
N THR A 131 18.24 -8.31 -9.55
CA THR A 131 17.53 -7.74 -8.42
C THR A 131 18.55 -7.32 -7.36
N PHE A 132 18.46 -6.10 -6.85
CA PHE A 132 19.35 -5.58 -5.81
C PHE A 132 18.63 -5.22 -4.50
N GLY A 133 17.31 -5.28 -4.47
CA GLY A 133 16.51 -5.00 -3.28
C GLY A 133 15.02 -5.06 -3.55
N TYR A 134 14.24 -4.58 -2.59
CA TYR A 134 12.78 -4.56 -2.65
C TYR A 134 12.23 -3.24 -2.10
N LEU A 135 11.09 -2.79 -2.66
CA LEU A 135 10.24 -1.76 -2.07
C LEU A 135 9.04 -2.43 -1.41
N HIS A 136 8.90 -2.23 -0.10
CA HIS A 136 7.75 -2.63 0.71
C HIS A 136 6.85 -1.41 0.91
N TYR A 137 5.53 -1.60 0.87
CA TYR A 137 4.56 -0.51 0.96
C TYR A 137 3.24 -0.99 1.57
N GLY A 138 2.50 -0.08 2.25
CA GLY A 138 1.25 -0.44 2.93
C GLY A 138 0.37 0.74 3.27
#